data_a1cc72976c10c92592dd36caa51da1a6
#
_entry.id   a1cc72976c10c92592dd36caa51da1a6
#
_cell.length_a   1.000
_cell.length_b   1.000
_cell.length_c   1.000
_cell.angle_alpha   90.00
_cell.angle_beta   90.00
_cell.angle_gamma   90.00
#
_symmetry.space_group_name_H-M   'P 1'
#
loop_
_entity.id
_entity.type
_entity.pdbx_description
1 polymer ?
#
loop_
_entity_poly.entity_id
_entity_poly.type
_entity_poly.pdbx_seq_one_letter_code
_entity_poly.pdbx_strand_id
1 'polypeptide(L)'
;MTQAQMEDIMREFNAELEAERGKKHGEIERAYTMKVEAINSQLSAEIAGLEIERDKAQEEMMCAKIAMINADTDERKTAMQVNFERVRFEQEKKCRHIRARIDELKRVAKVDILKATNERDSLNRQLAGQLTEKYNAKVRSLKDEEVRL
;
A
#
# COMPACT_ATOMS: atom_id res chain seq x y z
N MET A 1 52.23 9.55 -8.52
CA MET A 1 51.13 8.94 -9.30
C MET A 1 50.82 9.80 -10.51
N THR A 2 50.73 9.19 -11.69
CA THR A 2 50.38 9.93 -12.90
C THR A 2 48.91 10.22 -12.98
N GLN A 3 48.53 11.19 -13.78
CA GLN A 3 47.10 11.53 -14.01
C GLN A 3 46.35 10.34 -14.62
N ALA A 4 46.99 9.59 -15.52
CA ALA A 4 46.38 8.39 -16.11
C ALA A 4 46.09 7.31 -15.06
N GLN A 5 46.99 7.12 -14.09
CA GLN A 5 46.76 6.19 -12.97
C GLN A 5 45.62 6.65 -12.08
N MET A 6 45.49 7.95 -11.79
CA MET A 6 44.39 8.51 -11.01
C MET A 6 43.05 8.34 -11.71
N GLU A 7 43.04 8.54 -13.03
CA GLU A 7 41.81 8.34 -13.85
C GLU A 7 41.38 6.88 -13.83
N ASP A 8 42.31 5.94 -13.92
CA ASP A 8 42.02 4.50 -13.85
C ASP A 8 41.43 4.12 -12.47
N ILE A 9 42.04 4.61 -11.39
CA ILE A 9 41.57 4.36 -10.02
C ILE A 9 40.15 4.92 -9.85
N MET A 10 39.89 6.15 -10.34
CA MET A 10 38.55 6.76 -10.25
C MET A 10 37.54 6.03 -11.09
N ARG A 11 37.94 5.50 -12.26
CA ARG A 11 37.04 4.70 -13.11
C ARG A 11 36.60 3.42 -12.39
N GLU A 12 37.53 2.68 -11.79
CA GLU A 12 37.24 1.50 -11.02
C GLU A 12 36.36 1.80 -9.81
N PHE A 13 36.67 2.88 -9.08
CA PHE A 13 35.91 3.30 -7.92
C PHE A 13 34.48 3.72 -8.30
N ASN A 14 34.31 4.46 -9.39
CA ASN A 14 32.99 4.83 -9.89
C ASN A 14 32.16 3.60 -10.29
N ALA A 15 32.79 2.58 -10.87
CA ALA A 15 32.13 1.33 -11.21
C ALA A 15 31.67 0.60 -9.93
N GLU A 16 32.47 0.58 -8.88
CA GLU A 16 32.10 0.01 -7.57
C GLU A 16 30.93 0.76 -6.93
N LEU A 17 30.96 2.11 -6.96
CA LEU A 17 29.87 2.95 -6.45
C LEU A 17 28.58 2.69 -7.20
N GLU A 18 28.64 2.59 -8.52
CA GLU A 18 27.45 2.32 -9.34
C GLU A 18 26.87 0.93 -9.04
N ALA A 19 27.71 -0.07 -8.86
CA ALA A 19 27.28 -1.42 -8.45
C ALA A 19 26.64 -1.41 -7.07
N GLU A 20 27.22 -0.70 -6.11
CA GLU A 20 26.66 -0.53 -4.76
C GLU A 20 25.32 0.21 -4.81
N ARG A 21 25.24 1.28 -5.60
CA ARG A 21 24.01 2.04 -5.80
C ARG A 21 22.89 1.15 -6.34
N GLY A 22 23.17 0.39 -7.39
CA GLY A 22 22.21 -0.51 -8.02
C GLY A 22 21.69 -1.57 -7.06
N LYS A 23 22.58 -2.17 -6.26
CA LYS A 23 22.22 -3.18 -5.27
C LYS A 23 21.33 -2.60 -4.16
N LYS A 24 21.75 -1.50 -3.55
CA LYS A 24 21.03 -0.87 -2.43
C LYS A 24 19.71 -0.26 -2.88
N HIS A 25 19.70 0.40 -4.04
CA HIS A 25 18.46 0.91 -4.64
C HIS A 25 17.47 -0.22 -4.91
N GLY A 26 17.93 -1.33 -5.47
CA GLY A 26 17.11 -2.52 -5.68
C GLY A 26 16.52 -3.08 -4.38
N GLU A 27 17.27 -3.11 -3.30
CA GLU A 27 16.80 -3.54 -1.98
C GLU A 27 15.70 -2.60 -1.44
N ILE A 28 15.90 -1.29 -1.57
CA ILE A 28 14.92 -0.26 -1.15
C ILE A 28 13.61 -0.43 -1.95
N GLU A 29 13.70 -0.56 -3.26
CA GLU A 29 12.54 -0.72 -4.14
C GLU A 29 11.79 -2.02 -3.89
N ARG A 30 12.50 -3.12 -3.66
CA ARG A 30 11.87 -4.40 -3.32
C ARG A 30 11.14 -4.34 -1.98
N ALA A 31 11.74 -3.73 -0.97
CA ALA A 31 11.10 -3.54 0.34
C ALA A 31 9.83 -2.70 0.23
N TYR A 32 9.87 -1.63 -0.56
CA TYR A 32 8.70 -0.80 -0.86
C TYR A 32 7.59 -1.60 -1.54
N THR A 33 7.93 -2.32 -2.61
CA THR A 33 6.98 -3.14 -3.36
C THR A 33 6.30 -4.18 -2.45
N MET A 34 7.07 -4.86 -1.61
CA MET A 34 6.53 -5.83 -0.66
C MET A 34 5.57 -5.21 0.35
N LYS A 35 5.87 -4.01 0.86
CA LYS A 35 4.98 -3.29 1.77
C LYS A 35 3.66 -2.92 1.09
N VAL A 36 3.73 -2.37 -0.12
CA VAL A 36 2.53 -1.98 -0.88
C VAL A 36 1.68 -3.19 -1.22
N GLU A 37 2.30 -4.29 -1.65
CA GLU A 37 1.59 -5.54 -1.94
C GLU A 37 0.91 -6.10 -0.69
N ALA A 38 1.56 -6.07 0.46
CA ALA A 38 0.99 -6.52 1.73
C ALA A 38 -0.23 -5.66 2.13
N ILE A 39 -0.13 -4.34 2.00
CA ILE A 39 -1.23 -3.41 2.30
C ILE A 39 -2.42 -3.71 1.38
N ASN A 40 -2.19 -3.84 0.08
CA ASN A 40 -3.24 -4.09 -0.91
C ASN A 40 -3.88 -5.48 -0.73
N SER A 41 -3.11 -6.50 -0.41
CA SER A 41 -3.60 -7.85 -0.16
C SER A 41 -4.50 -7.90 1.08
N GLN A 42 -4.09 -7.25 2.15
CA GLN A 42 -4.89 -7.17 3.38
C GLN A 42 -6.17 -6.37 3.14
N LEU A 43 -6.08 -5.24 2.44
CA LEU A 43 -7.24 -4.43 2.08
C LEU A 43 -8.25 -5.24 1.27
N SER A 44 -7.79 -5.95 0.24
CA SER A 44 -8.66 -6.78 -0.61
C SER A 44 -9.36 -7.88 0.19
N ALA A 45 -8.64 -8.53 1.11
CA ALA A 45 -9.21 -9.59 1.95
C ALA A 45 -10.27 -9.05 2.91
N GLU A 46 -10.02 -7.90 3.55
CA GLU A 46 -10.99 -7.27 4.45
C GLU A 46 -12.23 -6.79 3.71
N ILE A 47 -12.06 -6.16 2.55
CA ILE A 47 -13.19 -5.72 1.71
C ILE A 47 -14.01 -6.92 1.24
N ALA A 48 -13.37 -8.00 0.79
CA ALA A 48 -14.07 -9.22 0.37
C ALA A 48 -14.94 -9.79 1.49
N GLY A 49 -14.44 -9.81 2.74
CA GLY A 49 -15.22 -10.24 3.89
C GLY A 49 -16.44 -9.36 4.15
N LEU A 50 -16.27 -8.03 4.03
CA LEU A 50 -17.36 -7.06 4.21
C LEU A 50 -18.38 -7.15 3.07
N GLU A 51 -17.96 -7.40 1.86
CA GLU A 51 -18.86 -7.61 0.72
C GLU A 51 -19.71 -8.86 0.88
N ILE A 52 -19.16 -9.92 1.44
CA ILE A 52 -19.94 -11.13 1.79
C ILE A 52 -21.02 -10.80 2.83
N GLU A 53 -20.70 -10.02 3.85
CA GLU A 53 -21.70 -9.58 4.85
C GLU A 53 -22.78 -8.71 4.22
N ARG A 54 -22.40 -7.79 3.31
CA ARG A 54 -23.35 -6.97 2.56
C ARG A 54 -24.30 -7.82 1.72
N ASP A 55 -23.76 -8.80 1.02
CA ASP A 55 -24.56 -9.71 0.17
C ASP A 55 -25.56 -10.52 1.00
N LYS A 56 -25.17 -10.98 2.18
CA LYS A 56 -26.06 -11.64 3.13
C LYS A 56 -27.18 -10.71 3.60
N ALA A 57 -26.87 -9.47 3.90
CA ALA A 57 -27.85 -8.47 4.32
C ALA A 57 -28.87 -8.21 3.20
N GLN A 58 -28.40 -8.09 1.95
CA GLN A 58 -29.26 -7.92 0.77
C GLN A 58 -30.15 -9.15 0.54
N GLU A 59 -29.60 -10.35 0.74
CA GLU A 59 -30.35 -11.60 0.63
C GLU A 59 -31.47 -11.69 1.68
N GLU A 60 -31.20 -11.30 2.93
CA GLU A 60 -32.24 -11.27 3.98
C GLU A 60 -33.36 -10.30 3.64
N MET A 61 -33.03 -9.12 3.09
CA MET A 61 -34.04 -8.15 2.62
C MET A 61 -34.87 -8.74 1.47
N MET A 62 -34.23 -9.44 0.54
CA MET A 62 -34.92 -10.06 -0.59
C MET A 62 -35.86 -11.20 -0.11
N CYS A 63 -35.41 -12.03 0.83
CA CYS A 63 -36.24 -13.10 1.40
C CYS A 63 -37.48 -12.53 2.10
N ALA A 64 -37.32 -11.46 2.87
CA ALA A 64 -38.44 -10.80 3.54
C ALA A 64 -39.42 -10.17 2.54
N LYS A 65 -38.90 -9.59 1.45
CA LYS A 65 -39.71 -9.03 0.37
C LYS A 65 -40.52 -10.12 -0.35
N ILE A 66 -39.91 -11.23 -0.67
CA ILE A 66 -40.57 -12.37 -1.31
C ILE A 66 -41.69 -12.94 -0.41
N ALA A 67 -41.41 -13.08 0.88
CA ALA A 67 -42.41 -13.54 1.85
C ALA A 67 -43.63 -12.60 1.91
N MET A 68 -43.38 -11.28 1.83
CA MET A 68 -44.46 -10.27 1.79
C MET A 68 -45.28 -10.40 0.50
N ILE A 69 -44.64 -10.54 -0.64
CA ILE A 69 -45.32 -10.64 -1.95
C ILE A 69 -46.15 -11.93 -2.04
N ASN A 70 -45.65 -13.03 -1.47
CA ASN A 70 -46.29 -14.34 -1.55
C ASN A 70 -47.35 -14.59 -0.48
N ALA A 71 -47.58 -13.65 0.43
CA ALA A 71 -48.62 -13.77 1.45
C ALA A 71 -50.00 -13.86 0.80
N ASP A 72 -50.83 -14.82 1.27
CA ASP A 72 -52.09 -15.21 0.61
C ASP A 72 -53.34 -14.61 1.27
N THR A 73 -53.22 -14.02 2.48
CA THR A 73 -54.32 -13.37 3.18
C THR A 73 -53.94 -11.95 3.54
N ASP A 74 -54.94 -11.08 3.74
CA ASP A 74 -54.70 -9.68 4.09
C ASP A 74 -53.98 -9.55 5.44
N GLU A 75 -54.32 -10.41 6.41
CA GLU A 75 -53.65 -10.45 7.71
C GLU A 75 -52.18 -10.81 7.58
N ARG A 76 -51.87 -11.85 6.77
CA ARG A 76 -50.51 -12.28 6.51
C ARG A 76 -49.72 -11.24 5.73
N LYS A 77 -50.34 -10.60 4.73
CA LYS A 77 -49.73 -9.49 3.99
C LYS A 77 -49.31 -8.36 4.90
N THR A 78 -50.19 -7.94 5.81
CA THR A 78 -49.92 -6.88 6.79
C THR A 78 -48.77 -7.27 7.71
N ALA A 79 -48.79 -8.53 8.24
CA ALA A 79 -47.74 -9.03 9.13
C ALA A 79 -46.38 -9.11 8.39
N MET A 80 -46.35 -9.60 7.15
CA MET A 80 -45.13 -9.70 6.36
C MET A 80 -44.61 -8.35 5.90
N GLN A 81 -45.51 -7.35 5.67
CA GLN A 81 -45.09 -6.00 5.38
C GLN A 81 -44.38 -5.33 6.57
N VAL A 82 -44.93 -5.50 7.77
CA VAL A 82 -44.30 -5.00 9.01
C VAL A 82 -42.91 -5.68 9.20
N ASN A 83 -42.83 -6.98 8.99
CA ASN A 83 -41.58 -7.72 9.07
C ASN A 83 -40.55 -7.24 8.02
N PHE A 84 -41.01 -7.04 6.78
CA PHE A 84 -40.14 -6.55 5.70
C PHE A 84 -39.58 -5.15 6.03
N GLU A 85 -40.42 -4.24 6.50
CA GLU A 85 -39.97 -2.89 6.88
C GLU A 85 -38.94 -2.91 8.01
N ARG A 86 -39.12 -3.80 8.99
CA ARG A 86 -38.18 -4.00 10.08
C ARG A 86 -36.84 -4.54 9.56
N VAL A 87 -36.90 -5.62 8.76
CA VAL A 87 -35.71 -6.26 8.17
C VAL A 87 -34.99 -5.27 7.27
N ARG A 88 -35.72 -4.53 6.43
CA ARG A 88 -35.13 -3.52 5.54
C ARG A 88 -34.40 -2.47 6.34
N PHE A 89 -35.00 -1.92 7.38
CA PHE A 89 -34.38 -0.91 8.22
C PHE A 89 -33.09 -1.41 8.85
N GLU A 90 -33.10 -2.60 9.44
CA GLU A 90 -31.93 -3.20 10.07
C GLU A 90 -30.82 -3.49 9.08
N GLN A 91 -31.17 -4.08 7.94
CA GLN A 91 -30.17 -4.48 6.95
C GLN A 91 -29.62 -3.30 6.14
N GLU A 92 -30.43 -2.30 5.82
CA GLU A 92 -29.95 -1.06 5.21
C GLU A 92 -28.98 -0.31 6.12
N LYS A 93 -29.25 -0.29 7.42
CA LYS A 93 -28.34 0.28 8.42
C LYS A 93 -27.00 -0.48 8.42
N LYS A 94 -27.06 -1.81 8.39
CA LYS A 94 -25.88 -2.66 8.30
C LYS A 94 -25.09 -2.38 7.03
N CYS A 95 -25.76 -2.28 5.89
CA CYS A 95 -25.12 -1.97 4.61
C CYS A 95 -24.44 -0.59 4.62
N ARG A 96 -25.05 0.42 5.26
CA ARG A 96 -24.42 1.73 5.41
C ARG A 96 -23.15 1.67 6.25
N HIS A 97 -23.18 0.90 7.36
CA HIS A 97 -22.00 0.70 8.20
C HIS A 97 -20.89 -0.03 7.45
N ILE A 98 -21.23 -1.04 6.65
CA ILE A 98 -20.26 -1.77 5.82
C ILE A 98 -19.62 -0.81 4.80
N ARG A 99 -20.41 0.01 4.12
CA ARG A 99 -19.90 1.00 3.17
C ARG A 99 -18.94 1.99 3.84
N ALA A 100 -19.32 2.52 4.99
CA ALA A 100 -18.47 3.42 5.75
C ALA A 100 -17.15 2.74 6.18
N ARG A 101 -17.21 1.48 6.57
CA ARG A 101 -16.03 0.70 6.95
C ARG A 101 -15.11 0.48 5.75
N ILE A 102 -15.66 0.14 4.59
CA ILE A 102 -14.89 -0.04 3.35
C ILE A 102 -14.19 1.27 2.97
N ASP A 103 -14.90 2.40 3.03
CA ASP A 103 -14.33 3.71 2.72
C ASP A 103 -13.19 4.07 3.67
N GLU A 104 -13.35 3.77 4.96
CA GLU A 104 -12.31 3.99 5.98
C GLU A 104 -11.08 3.11 5.73
N LEU A 105 -11.29 1.82 5.41
CA LEU A 105 -10.19 0.90 5.10
C LEU A 105 -9.39 1.38 3.88
N LYS A 106 -10.08 1.85 2.84
CA LYS A 106 -9.44 2.40 1.64
C LYS A 106 -8.65 3.67 1.98
N ARG A 107 -9.19 4.53 2.83
CA ARG A 107 -8.51 5.75 3.28
C ARG A 107 -7.24 5.44 4.05
N VAL A 108 -7.31 4.52 5.01
CA VAL A 108 -6.15 4.09 5.81
C VAL A 108 -5.09 3.46 4.92
N ALA A 109 -5.48 2.61 3.96
CA ALA A 109 -4.54 2.00 3.03
C ALA A 109 -3.80 3.05 2.19
N LYS A 110 -4.48 4.09 1.72
CA LYS A 110 -3.84 5.20 0.99
C LYS A 110 -2.81 5.93 1.85
N VAL A 111 -3.13 6.18 3.11
CA VAL A 111 -2.20 6.82 4.07
C VAL A 111 -0.98 5.93 4.29
N ASP A 112 -1.17 4.64 4.48
CA ASP A 112 -0.08 3.69 4.71
C ASP A 112 0.82 3.56 3.48
N ILE A 113 0.26 3.55 2.28
CA ILE A 113 1.03 3.56 1.03
C ILE A 113 1.82 4.86 0.89
N LEU A 114 1.23 6.00 1.23
CA LEU A 114 1.93 7.29 1.21
C LEU A 114 3.11 7.30 2.18
N LYS A 115 2.94 6.75 3.38
CA LYS A 115 4.04 6.60 4.36
C LYS A 115 5.16 5.72 3.80
N ALA A 116 4.81 4.60 3.16
CA ALA A 116 5.79 3.71 2.52
C ALA A 116 6.53 4.42 1.38
N THR A 117 5.84 5.23 0.58
CA THR A 117 6.42 6.02 -0.50
C THR A 117 7.41 7.06 0.05
N ASN A 118 7.04 7.78 1.12
CA ASN A 118 7.90 8.76 1.77
C ASN A 118 9.14 8.10 2.37
N GLU A 119 9.00 6.93 2.97
CA GLU A 119 10.12 6.16 3.51
C GLU A 119 11.08 5.74 2.38
N ARG A 120 10.56 5.21 1.28
CA ARG A 120 11.35 4.86 0.10
C ARG A 120 12.14 6.06 -0.40
N ASP A 121 11.48 7.20 -0.57
CA ASP A 121 12.11 8.42 -1.09
C ASP A 121 13.19 8.93 -0.13
N SER A 122 12.95 8.85 1.17
CA SER A 122 13.94 9.21 2.21
C SER A 122 15.17 8.30 2.16
N LEU A 123 14.96 6.98 2.04
CA LEU A 123 16.06 6.01 1.93
C LEU A 123 16.88 6.23 0.66
N ASN A 124 16.24 6.53 -0.45
CA ASN A 124 16.93 6.84 -1.70
C ASN A 124 17.76 8.13 -1.60
N ARG A 125 17.24 9.16 -0.91
CA ARG A 125 18.01 10.38 -0.64
C ARG A 125 19.22 10.12 0.25
N GLN A 126 19.06 9.32 1.30
CA GLN A 126 20.15 8.92 2.18
C GLN A 126 21.22 8.15 1.42
N LEU A 127 20.81 7.23 0.56
CA LEU A 127 21.73 6.47 -0.30
C LEU A 127 22.54 7.41 -1.20
N ALA A 128 21.87 8.34 -1.87
CA ALA A 128 22.54 9.33 -2.74
C ALA A 128 23.58 10.15 -1.96
N GLY A 129 23.22 10.60 -0.75
CA GLY A 129 24.13 11.33 0.13
C GLY A 129 25.35 10.52 0.56
N GLN A 130 25.14 9.26 0.95
CA GLN A 130 26.22 8.36 1.34
C GLN A 130 27.20 8.09 0.19
N LEU A 131 26.67 7.87 -1.01
CA LEU A 131 27.52 7.62 -2.19
C LEU A 131 28.29 8.88 -2.60
N THR A 132 27.67 10.07 -2.48
CA THR A 132 28.34 11.34 -2.71
C THR A 132 29.50 11.56 -1.73
N GLU A 133 29.27 11.25 -0.45
CA GLU A 133 30.33 11.35 0.59
C GLU A 133 31.49 10.40 0.28
N LYS A 134 31.21 9.16 -0.12
CA LYS A 134 32.24 8.20 -0.52
C LYS A 134 33.05 8.69 -1.71
N TYR A 135 32.36 9.24 -2.72
CA TYR A 135 33.04 9.83 -3.88
C TYR A 135 33.95 10.99 -3.48
N ASN A 136 33.44 11.93 -2.69
CA ASN A 136 34.20 13.09 -2.23
C ASN A 136 35.40 12.67 -1.37
N ALA A 137 35.24 11.69 -0.49
CA ALA A 137 36.30 11.16 0.33
C ALA A 137 37.41 10.55 -0.53
N LYS A 138 37.04 9.80 -1.58
CA LYS A 138 38.02 9.21 -2.51
C LYS A 138 38.79 10.28 -3.26
N VAL A 139 38.10 11.32 -3.76
CA VAL A 139 38.73 12.43 -4.47
C VAL A 139 39.74 13.14 -3.55
N ARG A 140 39.37 13.41 -2.29
CA ARG A 140 40.30 14.03 -1.31
C ARG A 140 41.50 13.14 -1.05
N SER A 141 41.28 11.85 -0.87
CA SER A 141 42.38 10.88 -0.66
C SER A 141 43.37 10.88 -1.82
N LEU A 142 42.92 10.89 -3.06
CA LEU A 142 43.78 10.94 -4.24
C LEU A 142 44.52 12.28 -4.37
N LYS A 143 43.88 13.40 -4.06
CA LYS A 143 44.55 14.71 -4.01
C LYS A 143 45.64 14.78 -2.95
N ASP A 144 45.39 14.20 -1.78
CA ASP A 144 46.38 14.16 -0.71
C ASP A 144 47.59 13.29 -1.11
N GLU A 145 47.39 12.19 -1.79
CA GLU A 145 48.48 11.38 -2.33
C GLU A 145 49.27 12.12 -3.40
N GLU A 146 48.60 12.89 -4.26
CA GLU A 146 49.26 13.72 -5.28
C GLU A 146 50.15 14.78 -4.62
N VAL A 147 49.70 15.45 -3.57
CA VAL A 147 50.47 16.47 -2.85
C VAL A 147 51.70 15.88 -2.14
N ARG A 148 51.63 14.63 -1.66
CA ARG A 148 52.74 13.94 -1.00
C ARG A 148 53.89 13.52 -1.93
N LEU A 149 53.59 13.43 -3.21
CA LEU A 149 54.57 13.06 -4.22
C LEU A 149 55.22 14.29 -4.81
#